data_83a9af87ba3102fc6923dc4429e73212
#
_entry.id   83a9af87ba3102fc6923dc4429e73212
#
_cell.length_a   1.000
_cell.length_b   1.000
_cell.length_c   1.000
_cell.angle_alpha   90.00
_cell.angle_beta   90.00
_cell.angle_gamma   90.00
#
_symmetry.space_group_name_H-M   'P 1'
#
loop_
_entity.id
_entity.type
_entity.pdbx_description
1 polymer ?
#
loop_
_entity_poly.entity_id
_entity_poly.type
_entity_poly.pdbx_seq_one_letter_code
_entity_poly.pdbx_strand_id
1 'polypeptide(L)' 'MITVREDTREETLILDDGLMIQETLERLAAKEIFSRQAAYCCYVRSRLCREALCTAQSFATARIVSGDALELI' A
#
# COMPACT_ATOMS: atom_id res chain seq x y z
N MET A 1 -2.81 -3.13 12.04
CA MET A 1 -1.74 -2.43 11.32
C MET A 1 -1.37 -3.18 10.06
N ILE A 2 -0.92 -2.47 9.06
CA ILE A 2 -0.42 -3.07 7.83
C ILE A 2 1.01 -2.58 7.59
N THR A 3 1.78 -3.36 6.84
CA THR A 3 3.11 -2.98 6.41
C THR A 3 3.08 -2.76 4.90
N VAL A 4 3.70 -1.68 4.44
CA VAL A 4 3.84 -1.38 3.01
C VAL A 4 5.32 -1.40 2.68
N ARG A 5 5.68 -2.04 1.57
CA ARG A 5 7.06 -2.26 1.19
C ARG A 5 7.34 -1.82 -0.23
N GLU A 6 8.39 -1.04 -0.38
CA GLU A 6 8.95 -0.67 -1.68
C GLU A 6 10.42 -1.10 -1.69
N ASP A 7 10.71 -2.19 -2.39
CA ASP A 7 12.05 -2.76 -2.46
C ASP A 7 12.61 -3.04 -1.05
N THR A 8 13.63 -2.34 -0.61
CA THR A 8 14.20 -2.52 0.74
C THR A 8 13.58 -1.58 1.78
N ARG A 9 12.73 -0.66 1.35
CA ARG A 9 12.06 0.29 2.25
C ARG A 9 10.76 -0.30 2.75
N GLU A 10 10.46 -0.07 4.02
CA GLU A 10 9.30 -0.64 4.66
C GLU A 10 8.70 0.36 5.64
N GLU A 11 7.38 0.48 5.66
CA GLU A 11 6.67 1.37 6.57
C GLU A 11 5.46 0.65 7.13
N THR A 12 5.27 0.74 8.44
CA THR A 12 4.11 0.17 9.12
C THR A 12 3.09 1.26 9.40
N LEU A 13 1.85 1.02 9.01
CA LEU A 13 0.78 2.00 9.07
C LEU A 13 -0.42 1.46 9.82
N ILE A 14 -1.21 2.37 10.41
CA ILE A 14 -2.52 2.03 10.93
C ILE A 14 -3.45 1.86 9.74
N LEU A 15 -4.16 0.74 9.68
CA LEU A 15 -5.12 0.48 8.61
C LEU A 15 -6.31 1.42 8.74
N ASP A 16 -6.60 2.15 7.68
CA ASP A 16 -7.80 2.98 7.55
C ASP A 16 -8.57 2.49 6.33
N ASP A 17 -9.67 1.81 6.58
CA ASP A 17 -10.48 1.18 5.53
C ASP A 17 -11.04 2.18 4.52
N GLY A 18 -11.27 3.42 4.95
CA GLY A 18 -11.82 4.45 4.08
C GLY A 18 -10.82 5.11 3.14
N LEU A 19 -9.52 4.91 3.38
CA LEU A 19 -8.50 5.48 2.51
C LEU A 19 -8.31 4.63 1.26
N MET A 20 -7.98 5.30 0.17
CA MET A 20 -7.54 4.62 -1.04
C MET A 20 -6.07 4.23 -0.90
N ILE A 21 -5.73 3.08 -1.45
CA ILE A 21 -4.35 2.59 -1.42
C ILE A 21 -3.43 3.61 -2.08
N GLN A 22 -3.84 4.16 -3.23
CA GLN A 22 -3.06 5.16 -3.95
C GLN A 22 -2.77 6.40 -3.11
N GLU A 23 -3.75 6.90 -2.37
CA GLU A 23 -3.55 8.07 -1.50
C GLU A 23 -2.48 7.82 -0.45
N THR A 24 -2.46 6.63 0.13
CA THR A 24 -1.45 6.24 1.10
C THR A 24 -0.06 6.24 0.48
N LEU A 25 0.07 5.68 -0.73
CA LEU A 25 1.35 5.65 -1.44
C LEU A 25 1.81 7.05 -1.82
N GLU A 26 0.89 7.92 -2.23
CA GLU A 26 1.19 9.32 -2.54
C GLU A 26 1.74 10.05 -1.31
N ARG A 27 1.14 9.81 -0.14
CA ARG A 27 1.61 10.41 1.11
C ARG A 27 3.00 9.93 1.49
N LEU A 28 3.27 8.64 1.34
CA LEU A 28 4.58 8.06 1.64
C LEU A 28 5.65 8.60 0.69
N ALA A 29 5.31 8.80 -0.56
CA ALA A 29 6.19 9.41 -1.54
C ALA A 29 6.45 10.89 -1.21
N ALA A 30 5.41 11.64 -0.85
CA ALA A 30 5.52 13.05 -0.49
C ALA A 30 6.40 13.26 0.75
N LYS A 31 6.38 12.32 1.69
CA LYS A 31 7.22 12.36 2.89
C LYS A 31 8.62 11.79 2.66
N GLU A 32 8.92 11.39 1.44
CA GLU A 32 10.20 10.80 1.05
C GLU A 32 10.53 9.48 1.79
N ILE A 33 9.51 8.84 2.38
CA ILE A 33 9.64 7.50 2.96
C ILE A 33 9.83 6.49 1.82
N PHE A 34 9.05 6.65 0.75
CA PHE A 34 9.21 5.88 -0.48
C PHE A 34 9.68 6.80 -1.62
N SER A 35 10.07 6.20 -2.73
CA SER A 35 10.48 6.95 -3.92
C SER A 35 9.29 7.69 -4.52
N ARG A 36 9.57 8.67 -5.38
CA ARG A 36 8.52 9.41 -6.11
C ARG A 36 7.67 8.49 -6.96
N GLN A 37 8.24 7.41 -7.46
CA GLN A 37 7.54 6.44 -8.30
C GLN A 37 6.45 5.72 -7.55
N ALA A 38 6.53 5.63 -6.23
CA ALA A 38 5.48 5.01 -5.42
C ALA A 38 4.12 5.69 -5.63
N ALA A 39 4.11 7.01 -5.85
CA ALA A 39 2.88 7.77 -6.09
C ALA A 39 2.17 7.36 -7.39
N TYR A 40 2.87 6.73 -8.31
CA TYR A 40 2.34 6.29 -9.60
C TYR A 40 2.15 4.78 -9.68
N CYS A 41 2.32 4.09 -8.57
CA CYS A 41 2.16 2.66 -8.52
C CYS A 41 0.70 2.28 -8.77
N CYS A 42 0.46 1.38 -9.72
CA CYS A 42 -0.90 0.96 -10.09
C CYS A 42 -1.35 -0.29 -9.36
N TYR A 43 -0.42 -1.10 -8.89
CA TYR A 43 -0.72 -2.38 -8.24
C TYR A 43 0.18 -2.62 -7.04
N VAL A 44 -0.38 -3.27 -6.04
CA VAL A 44 0.37 -3.79 -4.90
C VAL A 44 0.05 -5.27 -4.76
N ARG A 45 1.00 -6.05 -4.27
CA ARG A 45 0.78 -7.46 -4.00
C ARG A 45 0.52 -7.65 -2.52
N SER A 46 -0.61 -8.25 -2.20
CA SER A 46 -0.94 -8.62 -0.83
C SER A 46 -0.24 -9.93 -0.47
N ARG A 47 0.43 -9.94 0.66
CA ARG A 47 1.11 -11.15 1.14
C ARG A 47 0.12 -12.23 1.56
N LEU A 48 -1.00 -11.84 2.17
CA LEU A 48 -1.98 -12.79 2.67
C LEU A 48 -2.80 -13.43 1.56
N CYS A 49 -3.32 -12.64 0.62
CA CYS A 49 -4.12 -13.19 -0.48
C CYS A 49 -3.30 -13.52 -1.72
N ARG A 50 -2.05 -13.09 -1.77
CA ARG A 50 -1.11 -13.34 -2.88
C ARG A 50 -1.58 -12.84 -4.25
N GLU A 51 -2.49 -11.89 -4.24
CA GLU A 51 -3.01 -11.29 -5.46
C GLU A 51 -2.46 -9.89 -5.66
N ALA A 52 -2.38 -9.47 -6.92
CA ALA A 52 -2.10 -8.08 -7.26
C ALA A 52 -3.39 -7.30 -7.14
N LEU A 53 -3.38 -6.23 -6.37
CA LEU A 53 -4.53 -5.40 -6.09
C LEU A 53 -4.33 -4.02 -6.71
N CYS A 54 -5.35 -3.52 -7.39
CA CYS A 54 -5.31 -2.18 -7.97
C CYS A 54 -5.28 -1.12 -6.87
N THR A 55 -4.38 -0.15 -6.98
CA THR A 55 -4.25 0.94 -6.00
C THR A 55 -5.38 1.97 -6.10
N ALA A 56 -6.16 1.95 -7.17
CA ALA A 56 -7.28 2.86 -7.38
C ALA A 56 -8.55 2.44 -6.62
N GLN A 57 -8.41 1.71 -5.53
CA GLN A 57 -9.51 1.29 -4.68
C GLN A 57 -9.14 1.49 -3.21
N SER A 58 -10.15 1.51 -2.35
CA SER A 58 -9.93 1.63 -0.91
C SER A 58 -9.37 0.33 -0.33
N PHE A 59 -8.79 0.43 0.86
CA PHE A 59 -8.35 -0.76 1.58
C PHE A 59 -9.52 -1.71 1.86
N ALA A 60 -10.68 -1.16 2.19
CA ALA A 60 -11.88 -1.97 2.43
C ALA A 60 -12.32 -2.72 1.17
N THR A 61 -12.37 -2.05 0.03
CA THR A 61 -12.76 -2.66 -1.25
C THR A 61 -11.78 -3.74 -1.67
N ALA A 62 -10.50 -3.53 -1.43
CA ALA A 62 -9.45 -4.51 -1.70
C ALA A 62 -9.44 -5.67 -0.70
N ARG A 63 -10.24 -5.58 0.36
CA ARG A 63 -10.31 -6.58 1.44
C ARG A 63 -8.98 -6.79 2.16
N ILE A 64 -8.23 -5.72 2.29
CA ILE A 64 -6.98 -5.75 3.05
C ILE A 64 -7.31 -5.73 4.52
N VAL A 65 -6.70 -6.62 5.27
CA VAL A 65 -6.93 -6.77 6.71
C VAL A 65 -5.68 -6.44 7.51
N SER A 66 -5.88 -6.17 8.79
CA SER A 66 -4.77 -5.93 9.71
C SER A 66 -3.83 -7.13 9.73
N GLY A 67 -2.54 -6.85 9.72
CA GLY A 67 -1.50 -7.89 9.67
C GLY A 67 -1.00 -8.20 8.27
N ASP A 68 -1.65 -7.64 7.23
CA ASP A 68 -1.20 -7.84 5.86
C ASP A 68 0.06 -7.01 5.58
N ALA A 69 0.79 -7.44 4.57
CA ALA A 69 1.94 -6.72 4.03
C ALA A 69 1.72 -6.53 2.53
N LEU A 70 1.86 -5.29 2.08
CA LEU A 70 1.67 -4.92 0.68
C LEU A 70 3.01 -4.58 0.07
N GLU A 71 3.31 -5.19 -1.07
CA GLU A 71 4.54 -4.92 -1.81
C GLU A 71 4.18 -4.20 -3.10
N LEU A 72 4.85 -3.08 -3.37
CA LEU A 72 4.67 -2.33 -4.60
C LEU A 72 5.22 -3.12 -5.78
N ILE A 73 4.43 -3.15 -6.85
CA ILE A 73 4.81 -3.86 -8.08
C ILE A 73 5.29 -2.85 -9.12
#